data_90842b5a07048f1256d573adf742d46a
#
_entry.id   90842b5a07048f1256d573adf742d46a
#
_cell.length_a   1.000
_cell.length_b   1.000
_cell.length_c   1.000
_cell.angle_alpha   90.00
_cell.angle_beta   90.00
_cell.angle_gamma   90.00
#
_symmetry.space_group_name_H-M   'P 1'
#
loop_
_entity.id
_entity.type
_entity.pdbx_description
1 polymer ?
#
loop_
_entity_poly.entity_id
_entity_poly.type
_entity_poly.pdbx_seq_one_letter_code
_entity_poly.pdbx_strand_id
1 'polypeptide(L)'
;MDLPAATVANLSSRFLDYQYGVLGIETHMQSPDVTEICINRPGELYLETRAGWRREAVPSLTFERARQFCTSIVNESNTGQRITDADPMVSLTFPTGQRAQFVIPPACDAGRVSITIRLPSHTARTLDDYERDGFFADIPEQATAIADHDLELLALRRARDYAQFFRKAVLYRKNIVVSGATGSGKTTFMKSLVDHIPDQERLVTIEDARELFLAQPNIVHLLYSKGGQGTGNVTAKSCMEACLRMKPDRIILA
;
A
#
# COMPACT_ATOMS: atom_id res chain seq x y z
N MET A 1 9.95 14.99 10.65
CA MET A 1 10.79 14.29 9.65
C MET A 1 10.05 14.44 8.34
N ASP A 2 10.44 15.44 7.54
CA ASP A 2 9.76 15.71 6.29
C ASP A 2 10.05 14.59 5.30
N LEU A 3 8.99 13.91 4.83
CA LEU A 3 9.10 12.99 3.69
C LEU A 3 9.54 13.84 2.49
N PRO A 4 10.56 13.40 1.71
CA PRO A 4 10.97 14.14 0.53
C PRO A 4 9.76 14.33 -0.38
N ALA A 5 9.51 15.57 -0.79
CA ALA A 5 8.43 15.88 -1.72
C ALA A 5 8.62 15.06 -3.00
N ALA A 6 7.56 14.42 -3.48
CA ALA A 6 7.61 13.69 -4.75
C ALA A 6 7.93 14.68 -5.87
N THR A 7 8.95 14.38 -6.65
CA THR A 7 9.39 15.23 -7.76
C THR A 7 8.31 15.25 -8.84
N VAL A 8 7.94 16.44 -9.33
CA VAL A 8 6.95 16.59 -10.40
C VAL A 8 7.58 16.20 -11.72
N ALA A 9 6.95 15.28 -12.43
CA ALA A 9 7.38 14.80 -13.74
C ALA A 9 7.00 15.80 -14.85
N ASN A 10 7.87 15.97 -15.85
CA ASN A 10 7.59 16.74 -17.04
C ASN A 10 7.15 15.80 -18.18
N LEU A 11 5.88 15.40 -18.18
CA LEU A 11 5.31 14.41 -19.11
C LEU A 11 4.17 15.06 -19.92
N SER A 12 4.11 14.80 -21.22
CA SER A 12 3.00 15.26 -22.05
C SER A 12 1.74 14.42 -21.81
N SER A 13 0.55 15.03 -21.91
CA SER A 13 -0.73 14.32 -21.77
C SER A 13 -0.85 13.18 -22.80
N ARG A 14 -0.47 13.41 -24.07
CA ARG A 14 -0.51 12.38 -25.11
C ARG A 14 0.35 11.16 -24.78
N PHE A 15 1.53 11.37 -24.19
CA PHE A 15 2.38 10.28 -23.75
C PHE A 15 1.73 9.49 -22.60
N LEU A 16 1.16 10.19 -21.61
CA LEU A 16 0.47 9.58 -20.50
C LEU A 16 -0.75 8.77 -20.95
N ASP A 17 -1.59 9.32 -21.83
CA ASP A 17 -2.77 8.63 -22.37
C ASP A 17 -2.37 7.31 -23.06
N TYR A 18 -1.30 7.34 -23.88
CA TYR A 18 -0.75 6.13 -24.47
C TYR A 18 -0.31 5.11 -23.41
N GLN A 19 0.42 5.54 -22.39
CA GLN A 19 0.92 4.67 -21.32
C GLN A 19 -0.22 4.09 -20.49
N TYR A 20 -1.27 4.86 -20.21
CA TYR A 20 -2.46 4.37 -19.52
C TYR A 20 -3.19 3.29 -20.33
N GLY A 21 -3.27 3.43 -21.65
CA GLY A 21 -3.79 2.41 -22.57
C GLY A 21 -2.95 1.12 -22.54
N VAL A 22 -1.62 1.23 -22.45
CA VAL A 22 -0.72 0.05 -22.33
C VAL A 22 -1.01 -0.76 -21.08
N LEU A 23 -1.35 -0.10 -19.96
CA LEU A 23 -1.73 -0.76 -18.71
C LEU A 23 -3.21 -1.16 -18.63
N GLY A 24 -4.08 -0.62 -19.53
CA GLY A 24 -5.52 -0.82 -19.45
C GLY A 24 -6.18 -0.05 -18.31
N ILE A 25 -5.61 1.09 -17.88
CA ILE A 25 -6.12 1.93 -16.77
C ILE A 25 -6.72 3.26 -17.23
N GLU A 26 -6.78 3.51 -18.53
CA GLU A 26 -7.19 4.79 -19.13
C GLU A 26 -8.55 5.28 -18.61
N THR A 27 -9.56 4.41 -18.62
CA THR A 27 -10.90 4.74 -18.12
C THR A 27 -10.94 5.01 -16.64
N HIS A 28 -10.10 4.31 -15.86
CA HIS A 28 -10.02 4.49 -14.42
C HIS A 28 -9.33 5.78 -14.02
N MET A 29 -8.35 6.24 -14.80
CA MET A 29 -7.67 7.53 -14.58
C MET A 29 -8.61 8.74 -14.69
N GLN A 30 -9.74 8.59 -15.36
CA GLN A 30 -10.76 9.63 -15.56
C GLN A 30 -11.99 9.43 -14.67
N SER A 31 -12.06 8.34 -13.93
CA SER A 31 -13.24 8.01 -13.10
C SER A 31 -13.28 8.86 -11.83
N PRO A 32 -14.40 9.57 -11.56
CA PRO A 32 -14.54 10.38 -10.35
C PRO A 32 -14.66 9.54 -9.06
N ASP A 33 -14.97 8.25 -9.19
CA ASP A 33 -15.18 7.35 -8.05
C ASP A 33 -13.90 6.62 -7.64
N VAL A 34 -12.87 6.59 -8.50
CA VAL A 34 -11.60 5.93 -8.22
C VAL A 34 -10.63 6.90 -7.55
N THR A 35 -10.11 6.53 -6.40
CA THR A 35 -9.14 7.32 -5.63
C THR A 35 -7.73 6.76 -5.71
N GLU A 36 -7.59 5.43 -5.87
CA GLU A 36 -6.30 4.74 -6.01
C GLU A 36 -6.41 3.64 -7.06
N ILE A 37 -5.36 3.48 -7.85
CA ILE A 37 -5.17 2.36 -8.77
C ILE A 37 -3.92 1.61 -8.31
N CYS A 38 -4.05 0.31 -8.03
CA CYS A 38 -2.94 -0.52 -7.59
C CYS A 38 -2.79 -1.74 -8.48
N ILE A 39 -1.57 -1.97 -8.98
CA ILE A 39 -1.16 -3.17 -9.67
C ILE A 39 -0.14 -3.86 -8.76
N ASN A 40 -0.42 -5.08 -8.31
CA ASN A 40 0.46 -5.84 -7.42
C ASN A 40 1.16 -6.98 -8.17
N ARG A 41 0.57 -7.43 -9.28
CA ARG A 41 1.04 -8.54 -10.11
C ARG A 41 0.39 -8.50 -11.49
N PRO A 42 0.94 -9.20 -12.47
CA PRO A 42 0.36 -9.30 -13.80
C PRO A 42 -1.07 -9.86 -13.78
N GLY A 43 -1.88 -9.45 -14.74
CA GLY A 43 -3.21 -9.96 -14.98
C GLY A 43 -4.35 -9.32 -14.19
N GLU A 44 -4.05 -8.43 -13.25
CA GLU A 44 -5.08 -7.80 -12.41
C GLU A 44 -4.69 -6.42 -11.90
N LEU A 45 -5.69 -5.65 -11.53
CA LEU A 45 -5.54 -4.39 -10.80
C LEU A 45 -6.57 -4.30 -9.67
N TYR A 46 -6.30 -3.41 -8.73
CA TYR A 46 -7.19 -3.07 -7.63
C TYR A 46 -7.51 -1.58 -7.71
N LEU A 47 -8.78 -1.26 -7.61
CA LEU A 47 -9.31 0.09 -7.61
C LEU A 47 -9.87 0.38 -6.23
N GLU A 48 -9.41 1.45 -5.59
CA GLU A 48 -10.06 1.96 -4.40
C GLU A 48 -11.19 2.92 -4.83
N THR A 49 -12.36 2.69 -4.27
CA THR A 49 -13.55 3.53 -4.46
C THR A 49 -14.15 3.87 -3.10
N ARG A 50 -15.20 4.70 -3.08
CA ARG A 50 -15.95 4.97 -1.83
C ARG A 50 -16.56 3.71 -1.21
N ALA A 51 -16.83 2.67 -2.01
CA ALA A 51 -17.35 1.39 -1.54
C ALA A 51 -16.25 0.41 -1.08
N GLY A 52 -14.97 0.82 -1.13
CA GLY A 52 -13.81 -0.01 -0.81
C GLY A 52 -13.07 -0.51 -2.04
N TRP A 53 -12.21 -1.52 -1.85
CA TRP A 53 -11.40 -2.10 -2.89
C TRP A 53 -12.19 -2.98 -3.84
N ARG A 54 -11.99 -2.79 -5.14
CA ARG A 54 -12.51 -3.63 -6.21
C ARG A 54 -11.36 -4.23 -7.01
N ARG A 55 -11.36 -5.54 -7.17
CA ARG A 55 -10.43 -6.26 -8.05
C ARG A 55 -10.98 -6.31 -9.47
N GLU A 56 -10.11 -6.11 -10.45
CA GLU A 56 -10.43 -6.22 -11.86
C GLU A 56 -9.38 -7.06 -12.59
N ALA A 57 -9.84 -7.98 -13.43
CA ALA A 57 -8.96 -8.80 -14.25
C ALA A 57 -8.56 -8.04 -15.51
N VAL A 58 -7.26 -7.96 -15.79
CA VAL A 58 -6.68 -7.34 -16.98
C VAL A 58 -5.67 -8.32 -17.59
N PRO A 59 -6.13 -9.34 -18.35
CA PRO A 59 -5.27 -10.40 -18.88
C PRO A 59 -4.14 -9.89 -19.78
N SER A 60 -4.31 -8.72 -20.39
CA SER A 60 -3.29 -8.08 -21.22
C SER A 60 -2.15 -7.44 -20.42
N LEU A 61 -2.32 -7.27 -19.10
CA LEU A 61 -1.31 -6.68 -18.22
C LEU A 61 -0.26 -7.73 -17.85
N THR A 62 0.83 -7.78 -18.62
CA THR A 62 1.96 -8.68 -18.35
C THR A 62 3.00 -8.00 -17.45
N PHE A 63 3.92 -8.79 -16.91
CA PHE A 63 5.06 -8.28 -16.16
C PHE A 63 5.89 -7.29 -16.99
N GLU A 64 6.16 -7.62 -18.25
CA GLU A 64 6.95 -6.81 -19.17
C GLU A 64 6.27 -5.45 -19.43
N ARG A 65 4.96 -5.44 -19.65
CA ARG A 65 4.19 -4.20 -19.85
C ARG A 65 4.22 -3.32 -18.60
N ALA A 66 4.00 -3.91 -17.43
CA ALA A 66 4.05 -3.16 -16.17
C ALA A 66 5.46 -2.59 -15.91
N ARG A 67 6.51 -3.39 -16.13
CA ARG A 67 7.90 -2.94 -15.99
C ARG A 67 8.25 -1.85 -17.01
N GLN A 68 7.87 -2.04 -18.26
CA GLN A 68 8.08 -1.05 -19.33
C GLN A 68 7.37 0.28 -19.01
N PHE A 69 6.15 0.23 -18.51
CA PHE A 69 5.43 1.43 -18.05
C PHE A 69 6.26 2.19 -17.01
N CYS A 70 6.72 1.53 -15.94
CA CYS A 70 7.52 2.18 -14.90
C CYS A 70 8.78 2.82 -15.50
N THR A 71 9.50 2.08 -16.35
CA THR A 71 10.75 2.57 -16.96
C THR A 71 10.48 3.75 -17.90
N SER A 72 9.44 3.66 -18.73
CA SER A 72 9.09 4.73 -19.69
C SER A 72 8.68 6.01 -18.98
N ILE A 73 7.80 5.90 -17.96
CA ILE A 73 7.36 7.06 -17.17
C ILE A 73 8.55 7.73 -16.47
N VAL A 74 9.43 6.96 -15.84
CA VAL A 74 10.57 7.53 -15.10
C VAL A 74 11.58 8.18 -16.05
N ASN A 75 11.92 7.54 -17.17
CA ASN A 75 12.86 8.07 -18.14
C ASN A 75 12.36 9.36 -18.81
N GLU A 76 11.07 9.41 -19.17
CA GLU A 76 10.48 10.59 -19.81
C GLU A 76 10.17 11.72 -18.82
N SER A 77 10.18 11.43 -17.53
CA SER A 77 9.79 12.39 -16.47
C SER A 77 10.73 13.60 -16.35
N ASN A 78 11.94 13.49 -16.89
CA ASN A 78 13.03 14.49 -16.76
C ASN A 78 13.34 14.90 -15.31
N THR A 79 13.07 14.03 -14.34
CA THR A 79 13.31 14.29 -12.92
C THR A 79 14.73 13.96 -12.47
N GLY A 80 15.55 13.42 -13.35
CA GLY A 80 16.88 12.88 -13.03
C GLY A 80 16.85 11.56 -12.27
N GLN A 81 15.67 11.05 -11.93
CA GLN A 81 15.51 9.73 -11.30
C GLN A 81 15.66 8.62 -12.33
N ARG A 82 16.03 7.45 -11.85
CA ARG A 82 16.08 6.21 -12.66
C ARG A 82 15.42 5.10 -11.86
N ILE A 83 14.78 4.16 -12.59
CA ILE A 83 14.28 2.93 -12.00
C ILE A 83 15.06 1.77 -12.59
N THR A 84 15.86 1.12 -11.76
CA THR A 84 16.79 0.03 -12.13
C THR A 84 16.81 -1.02 -11.04
N ASP A 85 17.48 -2.14 -11.26
CA ASP A 85 17.66 -3.16 -10.22
C ASP A 85 18.51 -2.64 -9.03
N ALA A 86 19.34 -1.60 -9.23
CA ALA A 86 20.06 -0.94 -8.15
C ALA A 86 19.19 0.04 -7.36
N ASP A 87 18.32 0.77 -8.05
CA ASP A 87 17.37 1.74 -7.48
C ASP A 87 15.93 1.36 -7.87
N PRO A 88 15.37 0.31 -7.27
CA PRO A 88 14.12 -0.31 -7.74
C PRO A 88 12.85 0.37 -7.28
N MET A 89 12.94 1.47 -6.54
CA MET A 89 11.79 2.21 -6.02
C MET A 89 11.83 3.67 -6.42
N VAL A 90 10.75 4.15 -7.05
CA VAL A 90 10.63 5.56 -7.48
C VAL A 90 9.27 6.11 -7.13
N SER A 91 9.25 7.31 -6.57
CA SER A 91 8.03 8.11 -6.34
C SER A 91 8.06 9.34 -7.22
N LEU A 92 6.96 9.62 -7.89
CA LEU A 92 6.82 10.84 -8.68
C LEU A 92 5.38 11.37 -8.67
N THR A 93 5.22 12.63 -9.09
CA THR A 93 3.91 13.25 -9.29
C THR A 93 3.76 13.54 -10.78
N PHE A 94 2.64 13.14 -11.37
CA PHE A 94 2.32 13.46 -12.76
C PHE A 94 1.94 14.94 -12.92
N PRO A 95 2.06 15.53 -14.11
CA PRO A 95 1.72 16.94 -14.34
C PRO A 95 0.29 17.30 -13.96
N THR A 96 -0.61 16.32 -14.04
CA THR A 96 -2.03 16.42 -13.67
C THR A 96 -2.32 16.18 -12.19
N GLY A 97 -1.27 16.04 -11.36
CA GLY A 97 -1.35 15.97 -9.89
C GLY A 97 -1.47 14.58 -9.29
N GLN A 98 -1.60 13.53 -10.10
CA GLN A 98 -1.57 12.14 -9.59
C GLN A 98 -0.19 11.84 -9.00
N ARG A 99 -0.19 11.09 -7.89
CA ARG A 99 1.05 10.62 -7.24
C ARG A 99 1.24 9.15 -7.51
N ALA A 100 2.41 8.77 -8.00
CA ALA A 100 2.73 7.40 -8.29
C ALA A 100 3.89 6.90 -7.43
N GLN A 101 3.79 5.65 -6.98
CA GLN A 101 4.85 4.87 -6.37
C GLN A 101 5.07 3.63 -7.22
N PHE A 102 6.29 3.45 -7.71
CA PHE A 102 6.72 2.28 -8.45
C PHE A 102 7.71 1.47 -7.63
N VAL A 103 7.54 0.15 -7.65
CA VAL A 103 8.47 -0.80 -7.05
C VAL A 103 8.66 -1.97 -8.01
N ILE A 104 9.90 -2.23 -8.39
CA ILE A 104 10.27 -3.34 -9.26
C ILE A 104 11.21 -4.31 -8.51
N PRO A 105 11.40 -5.55 -8.98
CA PRO A 105 12.46 -6.40 -8.45
C PRO A 105 13.84 -5.71 -8.51
N PRO A 106 14.69 -5.89 -7.48
CA PRO A 106 14.59 -6.84 -6.38
C PRO A 106 13.84 -6.32 -5.12
N ALA A 107 13.25 -5.13 -5.14
CA ALA A 107 12.54 -4.59 -3.98
C ALA A 107 11.13 -5.20 -3.78
N CYS A 108 10.68 -6.04 -4.68
CA CYS A 108 9.47 -6.86 -4.56
C CYS A 108 9.71 -8.24 -5.17
N ASP A 109 8.72 -9.13 -5.06
CA ASP A 109 8.79 -10.51 -5.58
C ASP A 109 9.20 -10.54 -7.06
N ALA A 110 10.02 -11.51 -7.44
CA ALA A 110 10.38 -11.74 -8.84
C ALA A 110 9.13 -11.98 -9.71
N GLY A 111 9.12 -11.41 -10.93
CA GLY A 111 7.98 -11.51 -11.84
C GLY A 111 6.77 -10.64 -11.46
N ARG A 112 6.92 -9.76 -10.45
CA ARG A 112 5.90 -8.80 -10.05
C ARG A 112 6.41 -7.37 -10.18
N VAL A 113 5.49 -6.45 -10.32
CA VAL A 113 5.74 -5.00 -10.27
C VAL A 113 4.63 -4.40 -9.42
N SER A 114 4.98 -3.59 -8.43
CA SER A 114 3.98 -2.84 -7.70
C SER A 114 3.91 -1.41 -8.25
N ILE A 115 2.72 -1.06 -8.73
CA ILE A 115 2.38 0.29 -9.19
C ILE A 115 1.22 0.76 -8.33
N THR A 116 1.38 1.89 -7.66
CA THR A 116 0.27 2.56 -6.96
C THR A 116 0.15 3.97 -7.51
N ILE A 117 -1.03 4.34 -8.00
CA ILE A 117 -1.31 5.68 -8.54
C ILE A 117 -2.49 6.24 -7.75
N ARG A 118 -2.22 7.29 -6.98
CA ARG A 118 -3.24 8.05 -6.25
C ARG A 118 -3.79 9.15 -7.14
N LEU A 119 -5.11 9.14 -7.31
CA LEU A 119 -5.83 10.15 -8.07
C LEU A 119 -6.23 11.31 -7.14
N PRO A 120 -5.95 12.57 -7.51
CA PRO A 120 -6.43 13.71 -6.74
C PRO A 120 -7.96 13.78 -6.82
N SER A 121 -8.62 14.12 -5.72
CA SER A 121 -10.04 14.44 -5.76
C SER A 121 -10.26 15.72 -6.58
N HIS A 122 -11.07 15.63 -7.61
CA HIS A 122 -11.48 16.79 -8.39
C HIS A 122 -12.66 17.55 -7.75
N THR A 123 -13.27 17.00 -6.71
CA THR A 123 -14.41 17.60 -6.02
C THR A 123 -13.94 18.18 -4.70
N ALA A 124 -13.93 19.50 -4.60
CA ALA A 124 -13.79 20.18 -3.32
C ALA A 124 -15.07 19.97 -2.52
N ARG A 125 -14.96 19.41 -1.33
CA ARG A 125 -16.08 19.30 -0.38
C ARG A 125 -16.10 20.52 0.54
N THR A 126 -17.29 21.08 0.76
CA THR A 126 -17.49 22.13 1.75
C THR A 126 -17.65 21.54 3.15
N LEU A 127 -17.54 22.36 4.19
CA LEU A 127 -17.85 21.92 5.58
C LEU A 127 -19.31 21.47 5.70
N ASP A 128 -20.24 22.14 5.01
CA ASP A 128 -21.66 21.77 4.99
C ASP A 128 -21.88 20.38 4.37
N ASP A 129 -21.06 19.99 3.36
CA ASP A 129 -21.08 18.62 2.82
C ASP A 129 -20.65 17.58 3.86
N TYR A 130 -19.63 17.90 4.67
CA TYR A 130 -19.17 17.02 5.74
C TYR A 130 -20.21 16.90 6.86
N GLU A 131 -20.85 17.99 7.23
CA GLU A 131 -21.90 18.01 8.25
C GLU A 131 -23.13 17.20 7.78
N ARG A 132 -23.60 17.44 6.57
CA ARG A 132 -24.73 16.70 5.97
C ARG A 132 -24.48 15.20 5.87
N ASP A 133 -23.25 14.78 5.58
CA ASP A 133 -22.87 13.39 5.49
C ASP A 133 -22.55 12.76 6.87
N GLY A 134 -22.79 13.50 7.97
CA GLY A 134 -22.61 12.99 9.33
C GLY A 134 -21.15 12.79 9.75
N PHE A 135 -20.18 13.43 9.07
CA PHE A 135 -18.76 13.27 9.36
C PHE A 135 -18.40 13.61 10.81
N PHE A 136 -19.14 14.55 11.42
CA PHE A 136 -18.92 15.03 12.78
C PHE A 136 -19.79 14.31 13.83
N ALA A 137 -20.67 13.37 13.42
CA ALA A 137 -21.65 12.74 14.31
C ALA A 137 -20.99 11.90 15.42
N ASP A 138 -19.84 11.31 15.14
CA ASP A 138 -19.13 10.43 16.07
C ASP A 138 -18.03 11.13 16.87
N ILE A 139 -18.01 12.47 16.87
CA ILE A 139 -17.04 13.21 17.69
C ILE A 139 -17.48 13.14 19.15
N PRO A 140 -16.74 12.46 20.04
CA PRO A 140 -17.14 12.33 21.44
C PRO A 140 -17.00 13.68 22.16
N GLU A 141 -17.99 14.02 22.99
CA GLU A 141 -17.95 15.22 23.84
C GLU A 141 -16.78 15.24 24.83
N GLN A 142 -16.26 14.06 25.19
CA GLN A 142 -15.13 13.89 26.08
C GLN A 142 -14.06 13.00 25.44
N ALA A 143 -12.87 13.55 25.23
CA ALA A 143 -11.71 12.85 24.67
C ALA A 143 -11.13 11.75 25.59
N THR A 144 -11.67 11.54 26.79
CA THR A 144 -11.15 10.63 27.82
C THR A 144 -11.92 9.32 27.94
N ALA A 145 -13.02 9.12 27.20
CA ALA A 145 -13.72 7.86 27.20
C ALA A 145 -12.91 6.77 26.49
N ILE A 146 -12.69 5.64 27.19
CA ILE A 146 -12.10 4.45 26.56
C ILE A 146 -13.11 3.93 25.55
N ALA A 147 -12.69 3.72 24.31
CA ALA A 147 -13.56 3.22 23.26
C ALA A 147 -14.09 1.80 23.61
N ASP A 148 -15.32 1.50 23.21
CA ASP A 148 -15.99 0.22 23.53
C ASP A 148 -15.16 -1.00 23.13
N HIS A 149 -14.50 -0.94 21.98
CA HIS A 149 -13.61 -2.00 21.52
C HIS A 149 -12.37 -2.18 22.42
N ASP A 150 -11.89 -1.13 23.10
CA ASP A 150 -10.80 -1.23 24.06
C ASP A 150 -11.28 -1.78 25.41
N LEU A 151 -12.52 -1.48 25.82
CA LEU A 151 -13.15 -2.12 26.97
C LEU A 151 -13.36 -3.62 26.75
N GLU A 152 -13.79 -4.03 25.55
CA GLU A 152 -13.87 -5.45 25.19
C GLU A 152 -12.52 -6.14 25.27
N LEU A 153 -11.46 -5.55 24.70
CA LEU A 153 -10.10 -6.08 24.79
C LEU A 153 -9.63 -6.21 26.26
N LEU A 154 -9.92 -5.23 27.10
CA LEU A 154 -9.59 -5.28 28.51
C LEU A 154 -10.35 -6.42 29.23
N ALA A 155 -11.61 -6.64 28.91
CA ALA A 155 -12.40 -7.73 29.46
C ALA A 155 -11.83 -9.11 29.08
N LEU A 156 -11.52 -9.32 27.80
CA LEU A 156 -10.90 -10.55 27.31
C LEU A 156 -9.53 -10.81 27.96
N ARG A 157 -8.71 -9.79 28.12
CA ARG A 157 -7.42 -9.89 28.81
C ARG A 157 -7.60 -10.31 30.28
N ARG A 158 -8.59 -9.71 31.00
CA ARG A 158 -8.91 -10.07 32.41
C ARG A 158 -9.42 -11.50 32.53
N ALA A 159 -10.22 -11.95 31.57
CA ALA A 159 -10.72 -13.32 31.47
C ALA A 159 -9.62 -14.32 31.05
N ARG A 160 -8.43 -13.86 30.68
CA ARG A 160 -7.31 -14.67 30.11
C ARG A 160 -7.68 -15.39 28.80
N ASP A 161 -8.70 -14.92 28.09
CA ASP A 161 -9.03 -15.41 26.76
C ASP A 161 -8.13 -14.73 25.71
N TYR A 162 -6.86 -15.12 25.71
CA TYR A 162 -5.85 -14.50 24.83
C TYR A 162 -6.10 -14.78 23.35
N ALA A 163 -6.71 -15.91 23.00
CA ALA A 163 -7.02 -16.23 21.62
C ALA A 163 -8.03 -15.22 21.03
N GLN A 164 -9.12 -14.97 21.74
CA GLN A 164 -10.10 -13.96 21.32
C GLN A 164 -9.55 -12.54 21.43
N PHE A 165 -8.76 -12.26 22.47
CA PHE A 165 -8.08 -10.96 22.60
C PHE A 165 -7.28 -10.61 21.34
N PHE A 166 -6.42 -11.53 20.85
CA PHE A 166 -5.61 -11.26 19.67
C PHE A 166 -6.44 -11.19 18.39
N ARG A 167 -7.44 -12.06 18.20
CA ARG A 167 -8.38 -11.96 17.07
C ARG A 167 -9.05 -10.60 17.01
N LYS A 168 -9.59 -10.14 18.13
CA LYS A 168 -10.26 -8.83 18.23
C LYS A 168 -9.26 -7.68 18.06
N ALA A 169 -8.06 -7.76 18.64
CA ALA A 169 -7.02 -6.75 18.46
C ALA A 169 -6.64 -6.57 16.98
N VAL A 170 -6.54 -7.67 16.22
CA VAL A 170 -6.33 -7.62 14.77
C VAL A 170 -7.53 -6.97 14.08
N LEU A 171 -8.77 -7.38 14.36
CA LEU A 171 -9.97 -6.81 13.74
C LEU A 171 -10.11 -5.31 14.05
N TYR A 172 -9.78 -4.89 15.27
CA TYR A 172 -9.82 -3.48 15.70
C TYR A 172 -8.59 -2.68 15.26
N ARG A 173 -7.76 -3.23 14.37
CA ARG A 173 -6.58 -2.55 13.79
C ARG A 173 -5.59 -2.03 14.86
N LYS A 174 -5.43 -2.77 15.95
CA LYS A 174 -4.45 -2.40 16.98
C LYS A 174 -3.02 -2.62 16.50
N ASN A 175 -2.12 -1.74 16.90
CA ASN A 175 -0.70 -1.94 16.67
C ASN A 175 -0.19 -3.04 17.60
N ILE A 176 0.41 -4.09 17.02
CA ILE A 176 0.89 -5.25 17.75
C ILE A 176 2.40 -5.38 17.52
N VAL A 177 3.16 -5.42 18.61
CA VAL A 177 4.61 -5.67 18.59
C VAL A 177 4.88 -7.03 19.20
N VAL A 178 5.54 -7.91 18.41
CA VAL A 178 5.96 -9.25 18.87
C VAL A 178 7.47 -9.22 19.10
N SER A 179 7.89 -9.35 20.38
CA SER A 179 9.28 -9.33 20.79
C SER A 179 9.71 -10.67 21.36
N GLY A 180 10.96 -11.04 21.13
CA GLY A 180 11.57 -12.29 21.62
C GLY A 180 12.90 -12.58 20.95
N ALA A 181 13.67 -13.53 21.48
CA ALA A 181 14.94 -13.97 20.92
C ALA A 181 14.79 -14.61 19.54
N THR A 182 15.89 -14.73 18.80
CA THR A 182 15.91 -15.49 17.54
C THR A 182 15.46 -16.94 17.80
N GLY A 183 14.62 -17.49 16.93
CA GLY A 183 14.07 -18.85 17.09
C GLY A 183 12.94 -19.00 18.10
N SER A 184 12.47 -17.92 18.76
CA SER A 184 11.37 -17.98 19.74
C SER A 184 9.95 -18.11 19.14
N GLY A 185 9.82 -18.20 17.82
CA GLY A 185 8.52 -18.35 17.14
C GLY A 185 7.80 -17.05 16.82
N LYS A 186 8.48 -15.87 16.86
CA LYS A 186 7.87 -14.57 16.52
C LYS A 186 7.13 -14.57 15.19
N THR A 187 7.82 -14.99 14.11
CA THR A 187 7.25 -15.03 12.76
C THR A 187 6.06 -16.00 12.66
N THR A 188 6.14 -17.14 13.36
CA THR A 188 5.05 -18.11 13.43
C THR A 188 3.81 -17.52 14.11
N PHE A 189 4.01 -16.85 15.25
CA PHE A 189 2.93 -16.18 15.96
C PHE A 189 2.34 -15.03 15.13
N MET A 190 3.18 -14.22 14.49
CA MET A 190 2.72 -13.14 13.61
C MET A 190 1.87 -13.67 12.45
N LYS A 191 2.27 -14.78 11.80
CA LYS A 191 1.47 -15.44 10.75
C LYS A 191 0.07 -15.80 11.25
N SER A 192 -0.05 -16.35 12.47
CA SER A 192 -1.36 -16.68 13.04
C SER A 192 -2.24 -15.46 13.31
N LEU A 193 -1.65 -14.28 13.53
CA LEU A 193 -2.39 -13.03 13.65
C LEU A 193 -2.87 -12.54 12.28
N VAL A 194 -2.03 -12.62 11.26
CA VAL A 194 -2.33 -12.13 9.91
C VAL A 194 -3.49 -12.89 9.27
N ASP A 195 -3.67 -14.17 9.58
CA ASP A 195 -4.79 -15.00 9.11
C ASP A 195 -6.17 -14.45 9.54
N HIS A 196 -6.20 -13.54 10.51
CA HIS A 196 -7.44 -12.88 10.95
C HIS A 196 -7.68 -11.50 10.33
N ILE A 197 -6.79 -11.06 9.43
CA ILE A 197 -7.00 -9.81 8.68
C ILE A 197 -8.03 -10.07 7.56
N PRO A 198 -9.07 -9.22 7.44
CA PRO A 198 -10.06 -9.36 6.39
C PRO A 198 -9.47 -9.31 4.97
N ASP A 199 -9.96 -10.16 4.07
CA ASP A 199 -9.51 -10.26 2.67
C ASP A 199 -9.72 -8.97 1.86
N GLN A 200 -10.61 -8.09 2.33
CA GLN A 200 -10.92 -6.81 1.70
C GLN A 200 -9.84 -5.74 1.98
N GLU A 201 -8.94 -6.00 2.92
CA GLU A 201 -7.91 -5.05 3.28
C GLU A 201 -6.66 -5.19 2.39
N ARG A 202 -6.03 -4.04 2.10
CA ARG A 202 -4.76 -3.98 1.38
C ARG A 202 -3.61 -4.13 2.35
N LEU A 203 -2.72 -5.11 2.09
CA LEU A 203 -1.56 -5.38 2.90
C LEU A 203 -0.27 -4.99 2.19
N VAL A 204 0.69 -4.46 2.93
CA VAL A 204 2.08 -4.35 2.49
C VAL A 204 2.97 -4.97 3.55
N THR A 205 3.81 -5.94 3.16
CA THR A 205 4.84 -6.49 4.04
C THR A 205 6.19 -5.86 3.76
N ILE A 206 7.04 -5.78 4.77
CA ILE A 206 8.44 -5.33 4.67
C ILE A 206 9.29 -6.41 5.31
N GLU A 207 10.12 -7.08 4.50
CA GLU A 207 10.84 -8.29 4.88
C GLU A 207 12.32 -8.21 4.41
N ASP A 208 13.26 -8.76 5.18
CA ASP A 208 14.65 -8.93 4.70
C ASP A 208 14.79 -10.20 3.85
N ALA A 209 13.97 -11.19 4.11
CA ALA A 209 13.82 -12.40 3.31
C ALA A 209 12.35 -12.79 3.24
N ARG A 210 11.95 -13.40 2.13
CA ARG A 210 10.54 -13.79 1.92
C ARG A 210 10.12 -14.90 2.87
N GLU A 211 9.47 -14.54 3.98
CA GLU A 211 8.96 -15.46 4.99
C GLU A 211 7.43 -15.50 5.08
N LEU A 212 6.77 -14.39 4.74
CA LEU A 212 5.31 -14.25 4.87
C LEU A 212 4.61 -14.68 3.57
N PHE A 213 4.14 -15.92 3.54
CA PHE A 213 3.30 -16.45 2.46
C PHE A 213 1.84 -16.31 2.89
N LEU A 214 1.22 -15.17 2.54
CA LEU A 214 -0.10 -14.77 2.99
C LEU A 214 -1.13 -14.98 1.89
N ALA A 215 -2.38 -15.29 2.27
CA ALA A 215 -3.47 -15.62 1.35
C ALA A 215 -4.23 -14.38 0.86
N GLN A 216 -4.10 -13.26 1.54
CA GLN A 216 -4.85 -12.03 1.21
C GLN A 216 -4.60 -11.61 -0.25
N PRO A 217 -5.66 -11.34 -1.02
CA PRO A 217 -5.53 -11.11 -2.45
C PRO A 217 -4.87 -9.76 -2.80
N ASN A 218 -5.14 -8.70 -2.03
CA ASN A 218 -4.60 -7.36 -2.27
C ASN A 218 -3.33 -7.13 -1.44
N ILE A 219 -2.22 -7.75 -1.83
CA ILE A 219 -0.97 -7.71 -1.06
C ILE A 219 0.25 -7.39 -1.94
N VAL A 220 1.18 -6.63 -1.36
CA VAL A 220 2.52 -6.39 -1.89
C VAL A 220 3.56 -6.78 -0.84
N HIS A 221 4.61 -7.47 -1.27
CA HIS A 221 5.75 -7.81 -0.45
C HIS A 221 6.94 -6.96 -0.86
N LEU A 222 7.39 -6.09 0.05
CA LEU A 222 8.60 -5.30 -0.12
C LEU A 222 9.79 -6.02 0.50
N LEU A 223 10.87 -6.12 -0.26
CA LEU A 223 12.09 -6.81 0.13
C LEU A 223 13.23 -5.81 0.26
N TYR A 224 13.93 -5.82 1.38
CA TYR A 224 15.11 -4.99 1.60
C TYR A 224 16.38 -5.82 1.78
N SER A 225 17.52 -5.22 1.47
CA SER A 225 18.83 -5.88 1.58
C SER A 225 19.45 -5.58 2.94
N LYS A 226 19.65 -6.61 3.77
CA LYS A 226 20.33 -6.47 5.04
C LYS A 226 21.84 -6.35 4.83
N GLY A 227 22.45 -5.25 5.27
CA GLY A 227 23.90 -5.05 5.18
C GLY A 227 24.44 -4.81 3.76
N GLY A 228 23.62 -4.40 2.79
CA GLY A 228 24.08 -4.10 1.43
C GLY A 228 24.47 -5.31 0.59
N GLN A 229 24.04 -6.52 0.95
CA GLN A 229 24.39 -7.77 0.26
C GLN A 229 23.54 -8.05 -1.00
N GLY A 230 22.56 -7.22 -1.32
CA GLY A 230 21.72 -7.37 -2.52
C GLY A 230 22.15 -6.48 -3.67
N THR A 231 21.58 -6.71 -4.86
CA THR A 231 21.80 -5.88 -6.05
C THR A 231 21.17 -4.49 -5.97
N GLY A 232 20.19 -4.29 -5.06
CA GLY A 232 19.49 -3.02 -4.88
C GLY A 232 19.87 -2.29 -3.59
N ASN A 233 19.95 -0.96 -3.67
CA ASN A 233 20.16 -0.07 -2.52
C ASN A 233 18.87 0.10 -1.72
N VAL A 234 18.25 -1.01 -1.28
CA VAL A 234 16.96 -1.04 -0.60
C VAL A 234 17.15 -1.25 0.89
N THR A 235 16.66 -0.33 1.70
CA THR A 235 16.68 -0.41 3.16
C THR A 235 15.27 -0.60 3.72
N ALA A 236 15.13 -1.11 4.95
CA ALA A 236 13.83 -1.18 5.62
C ALA A 236 13.17 0.21 5.73
N LYS A 237 13.99 1.26 5.91
CA LYS A 237 13.52 2.65 5.96
C LYS A 237 12.93 3.07 4.60
N SER A 238 13.63 2.81 3.49
CA SER A 238 13.11 3.16 2.14
C SER A 238 11.87 2.37 1.77
N CYS A 239 11.76 1.11 2.20
CA CYS A 239 10.52 0.32 2.08
C CYS A 239 9.37 0.96 2.87
N MET A 240 9.61 1.42 4.10
CA MET A 240 8.59 2.09 4.91
C MET A 240 8.14 3.41 4.26
N GLU A 241 9.05 4.21 3.75
CA GLU A 241 8.73 5.46 3.04
C GLU A 241 7.91 5.21 1.76
N ALA A 242 8.25 4.17 0.99
CA ALA A 242 7.46 3.75 -0.17
C ALA A 242 6.06 3.25 0.26
N CYS A 243 6.01 2.44 1.31
CA CYS A 243 4.78 1.87 1.85
C CYS A 243 3.73 2.94 2.19
N LEU A 244 4.13 4.08 2.77
CA LEU A 244 3.23 5.20 3.08
C LEU A 244 2.59 5.86 1.84
N ARG A 245 3.10 5.55 0.63
CA ARG A 245 2.56 6.02 -0.65
C ARG A 245 1.82 4.92 -1.42
N MET A 246 1.71 3.73 -0.83
CA MET A 246 1.10 2.56 -1.47
C MET A 246 -0.32 2.26 -0.95
N LYS A 247 -0.88 3.17 -0.15
CA LYS A 247 -2.24 3.08 0.41
C LYS A 247 -2.51 1.74 1.14
N PRO A 248 -1.65 1.29 2.06
CA PRO A 248 -1.91 0.10 2.84
C PRO A 248 -3.00 0.33 3.89
N ASP A 249 -3.88 -0.66 4.09
CA ASP A 249 -4.72 -0.75 5.28
C ASP A 249 -3.91 -1.27 6.47
N ARG A 250 -2.95 -2.16 6.19
CA ARG A 250 -2.01 -2.72 7.17
C ARG A 250 -0.59 -2.79 6.63
N ILE A 251 0.37 -2.54 7.51
CA ILE A 251 1.81 -2.74 7.27
C ILE A 251 2.29 -3.83 8.21
N ILE A 252 2.98 -4.83 7.68
CA ILE A 252 3.54 -5.95 8.43
C ILE A 252 5.05 -5.92 8.26
N LEU A 253 5.75 -5.68 9.35
CA LEU A 253 7.21 -5.67 9.39
C LEU A 253 7.71 -7.00 9.97
N ALA A 254 8.53 -7.75 9.20
CA ALA A 254 9.09 -9.04 9.61
C ALA A 254 10.63 -9.06 9.51
#